data_83ce1595ebd4da03c22faf76397755b5
#
_entry.id   83ce1595ebd4da03c22faf76397755b5
#
_cell.length_a   1.000
_cell.length_b   1.000
_cell.length_c   1.000
_cell.angle_alpha   90.00
_cell.angle_beta   90.00
_cell.angle_gamma   90.00
#
_symmetry.space_group_name_H-M   'P 1'
#
loop_
_entity.id
_entity.type
_entity.pdbx_description
1 polymer ?
#
loop_
_entity_poly.entity_id
_entity_poly.type
_entity_poly.pdbx_seq_one_letter_code
_entity_poly.pdbx_strand_id
1 'polypeptide(L)'
;SLNGFDTDLLDNKRIRFFILPFEIEVLEKIVRDSLHQYISDSNQMMTFDQIRFIASATVNDQMISSTHGKGIDRKDFDEEMEKRIFLVADKYSPKRISIGVKSFTRGAENLEKDTESCLSFINKFDGRNIKGEYDWNKDIYRNLEEFLLTNTSNKYAYQIFLDTHASIAFAAGRILDSKSGINVFPIQKSSTNGTVLWDVKLSSKRNYTNWDISHEKFNENQYDSALVLNVTRNIYNDVVKFIKENNLSIGCIINCTPSDVGATNFSIEDGTHATALANSVYNAIGRRSTVERRATLHIFAAAPNAFMFFLGQNSVGFGKCILYEYDFEQRNSCTYSQSISFTN
;
A
#
# COMPACT_ATOMS: atom_id res chain seq x y z
N SER A 1 -39.10 33.11 7.85
CA SER A 1 -39.69 33.68 6.62
C SER A 1 -38.57 33.81 5.57
N LEU A 2 -38.66 33.03 4.52
CA LEU A 2 -37.78 33.11 3.34
C LEU A 2 -38.22 34.29 2.43
N ASN A 3 -38.14 35.50 2.96
CA ASN A 3 -38.45 36.69 2.18
C ASN A 3 -37.30 36.95 1.18
N GLY A 4 -37.54 36.65 -0.08
CA GLY A 4 -36.67 36.99 -1.18
C GLY A 4 -36.20 35.82 -2.04
N PHE A 5 -36.65 34.60 -1.80
CA PHE A 5 -36.38 33.45 -2.70
C PHE A 5 -37.57 33.21 -3.63
N ASP A 6 -37.27 33.06 -4.90
CA ASP A 6 -38.22 32.64 -5.92
C ASP A 6 -38.69 31.24 -5.61
N THR A 7 -39.97 31.06 -5.32
CA THR A 7 -40.56 29.76 -4.98
C THR A 7 -40.50 28.77 -6.15
N ASP A 8 -40.38 29.25 -7.38
CA ASP A 8 -40.23 28.39 -8.58
C ASP A 8 -38.88 27.66 -8.65
N LEU A 9 -37.86 28.15 -7.91
CA LEU A 9 -36.58 27.47 -7.75
C LEU A 9 -36.63 26.30 -6.76
N LEU A 10 -37.60 26.32 -5.82
CA LEU A 10 -37.80 25.23 -4.84
C LEU A 10 -38.40 23.97 -5.45
N ASP A 11 -39.26 24.13 -6.49
CA ASP A 11 -39.85 23.01 -7.23
C ASP A 11 -38.86 22.38 -8.20
N ASN A 12 -37.73 23.00 -8.47
CA ASN A 12 -36.69 22.48 -9.33
C ASN A 12 -35.85 21.47 -8.52
N LYS A 13 -36.03 20.17 -8.74
CA LYS A 13 -35.36 19.04 -8.06
C LYS A 13 -33.81 19.12 -8.01
N ARG A 14 -33.22 20.21 -8.49
CA ARG A 14 -31.78 20.48 -8.55
C ARG A 14 -31.24 21.24 -7.33
N ILE A 15 -32.10 21.84 -6.49
CA ILE A 15 -31.68 22.58 -5.29
C ILE A 15 -32.18 21.83 -4.07
N ARG A 16 -31.27 21.25 -3.30
CA ARG A 16 -31.55 20.63 -2.00
C ARG A 16 -31.01 21.54 -0.91
N PHE A 17 -31.91 22.08 -0.06
CA PHE A 17 -31.49 22.78 1.14
C PHE A 17 -31.28 21.77 2.26
N PHE A 18 -30.07 21.69 2.77
CA PHE A 18 -29.75 20.99 4.00
C PHE A 18 -29.80 22.00 5.14
N ILE A 19 -30.81 21.93 5.98
CA ILE A 19 -30.81 22.61 7.28
C ILE A 19 -30.09 21.62 8.21
N LEU A 20 -28.87 21.96 8.57
CA LEU A 20 -28.13 21.16 9.55
C LEU A 20 -28.76 21.37 10.93
N PRO A 21 -29.19 20.33 11.64
CA PRO A 21 -29.72 20.46 12.97
C PRO A 21 -28.62 20.89 13.95
N PHE A 22 -28.97 21.74 14.94
CA PHE A 22 -28.05 22.12 16.01
C PHE A 22 -27.88 21.03 17.09
N GLU A 23 -28.63 19.93 16.99
CA GLU A 23 -28.57 18.81 17.93
C GLU A 23 -27.39 17.89 17.53
N ILE A 24 -26.43 17.76 18.43
CA ILE A 24 -25.20 16.98 18.21
C ILE A 24 -25.52 15.51 17.84
N GLU A 25 -26.51 14.91 18.47
CA GLU A 25 -26.91 13.51 18.24
C GLU A 25 -27.43 13.30 16.79
N VAL A 26 -28.17 14.26 16.26
CA VAL A 26 -28.68 14.21 14.88
C VAL A 26 -27.56 14.43 13.90
N LEU A 27 -26.63 15.34 14.21
CA LEU A 27 -25.45 15.61 13.39
C LEU A 27 -24.49 14.42 13.38
N GLU A 28 -24.28 13.76 14.52
CA GLU A 28 -23.50 12.53 14.62
C GLU A 28 -24.04 11.44 13.68
N LYS A 29 -25.36 11.29 13.60
CA LYS A 29 -26.01 10.36 12.68
C LYS A 29 -25.78 10.74 11.22
N ILE A 30 -25.95 12.02 10.86
CA ILE A 30 -25.71 12.51 9.49
C ILE A 30 -24.25 12.33 9.10
N VAL A 31 -23.32 12.68 9.97
CA VAL A 31 -21.88 12.51 9.75
C VAL A 31 -21.55 11.03 9.55
N ARG A 32 -22.09 10.15 10.39
CA ARG A 32 -21.91 8.70 10.28
C ARG A 32 -22.43 8.16 8.95
N ASP A 33 -23.65 8.49 8.60
CA ASP A 33 -24.33 7.95 7.41
C ASP A 33 -23.72 8.52 6.12
N SER A 34 -23.31 9.79 6.11
CA SER A 34 -22.71 10.43 4.94
C SER A 34 -21.23 10.07 4.75
N LEU A 35 -20.46 10.00 5.84
CA LEU A 35 -19.05 9.65 5.76
C LEU A 35 -18.82 8.14 5.58
N HIS A 36 -19.79 7.30 5.98
CA HIS A 36 -19.69 5.86 5.74
C HIS A 36 -19.53 5.52 4.25
N GLN A 37 -20.14 6.31 3.35
CA GLN A 37 -19.96 6.14 1.91
C GLN A 37 -18.55 6.50 1.42
N TYR A 38 -17.88 7.44 2.08
CA TYR A 38 -16.52 7.88 1.74
C TYR A 38 -15.43 7.07 2.45
N ILE A 39 -15.76 6.42 3.58
CA ILE A 39 -14.81 5.69 4.43
C ILE A 39 -14.88 4.18 4.17
N SER A 40 -15.97 3.67 3.58
CA SER A 40 -16.13 2.24 3.25
C SER A 40 -15.05 1.70 2.32
N ASP A 41 -14.41 2.56 1.52
CA ASP A 41 -13.31 2.19 0.63
C ASP A 41 -11.94 2.10 1.34
N SER A 42 -11.82 2.53 2.60
CA SER A 42 -10.53 2.70 3.27
C SER A 42 -10.27 1.78 4.47
N ASN A 43 -11.11 0.82 4.79
CA ASN A 43 -10.96 -0.06 5.98
C ASN A 43 -10.77 0.69 7.34
N GLN A 44 -10.97 2.00 7.39
CA GLN A 44 -10.87 2.78 8.63
C GLN A 44 -12.27 3.24 9.06
N MET A 45 -12.92 2.48 9.92
CA MET A 45 -14.09 2.97 10.63
C MET A 45 -13.69 4.11 11.56
N MET A 46 -14.31 5.28 11.41
CA MET A 46 -14.15 6.37 12.38
C MET A 46 -14.71 5.91 13.73
N THR A 47 -13.96 6.23 14.79
CA THR A 47 -14.43 5.98 16.15
C THR A 47 -15.59 6.93 16.50
N PHE A 48 -16.41 6.55 17.48
CA PHE A 48 -17.50 7.40 17.98
C PHE A 48 -17.00 8.80 18.39
N ASP A 49 -15.84 8.86 19.06
CA ASP A 49 -15.25 10.14 19.50
C ASP A 49 -14.80 11.04 18.33
N GLN A 50 -14.31 10.43 17.25
CA GLN A 50 -13.96 11.17 16.01
C GLN A 50 -15.20 11.77 15.35
N ILE A 51 -16.28 10.99 15.25
CA ILE A 51 -17.56 11.44 14.70
C ILE A 51 -18.13 12.59 15.55
N ARG A 52 -18.11 12.42 16.87
CA ARG A 52 -18.59 13.41 17.82
C ARG A 52 -17.80 14.72 17.79
N PHE A 53 -16.48 14.63 17.64
CA PHE A 53 -15.60 15.80 17.47
C PHE A 53 -15.94 16.59 16.20
N ILE A 54 -16.11 15.91 15.05
CA ILE A 54 -16.51 16.56 13.78
C ILE A 54 -17.86 17.22 13.91
N ALA A 55 -18.85 16.52 14.48
CA ALA A 55 -20.19 17.06 14.70
C ALA A 55 -20.16 18.31 15.58
N SER A 56 -19.44 18.27 16.71
CA SER A 56 -19.31 19.38 17.63
C SER A 56 -18.62 20.59 17.00
N ALA A 57 -17.58 20.37 16.22
CA ALA A 57 -16.87 21.42 15.52
C ALA A 57 -17.76 22.06 14.45
N THR A 58 -18.55 21.28 13.71
CA THR A 58 -19.52 21.78 12.72
C THR A 58 -20.61 22.64 13.35
N VAL A 59 -21.14 22.24 14.51
CA VAL A 59 -22.13 23.06 15.28
C VAL A 59 -21.53 24.40 15.70
N ASN A 60 -20.32 24.39 16.25
CA ASN A 60 -19.66 25.63 16.68
C ASN A 60 -19.48 26.61 15.52
N ASP A 61 -19.12 26.15 14.34
CA ASP A 61 -18.95 27.00 13.17
C ASP A 61 -20.26 27.55 12.63
N GLN A 62 -21.32 26.73 12.66
CA GLN A 62 -22.66 27.22 12.33
C GLN A 62 -23.10 28.33 13.29
N MET A 63 -22.83 28.17 14.59
CA MET A 63 -23.17 29.24 15.59
C MET A 63 -22.36 30.50 15.32
N ILE A 64 -21.08 30.43 15.02
CA ILE A 64 -20.22 31.56 14.69
C ILE A 64 -20.68 32.22 13.38
N SER A 65 -20.97 31.44 12.34
CA SER A 65 -21.45 31.98 11.05
C SER A 65 -22.82 32.62 11.16
N SER A 66 -23.74 32.06 11.94
CA SER A 66 -25.06 32.62 12.17
C SER A 66 -25.02 33.93 12.94
N THR A 67 -24.08 34.13 13.87
CA THR A 67 -23.88 35.37 14.64
C THR A 67 -23.25 36.48 13.80
N HIS A 68 -22.47 36.17 12.77
CA HIS A 68 -21.80 37.16 11.92
C HIS A 68 -22.51 37.44 10.60
N GLY A 69 -23.63 36.75 10.31
CA GLY A 69 -24.45 36.96 9.11
C GLY A 69 -23.76 36.66 7.77
N LYS A 70 -22.62 36.00 7.81
CA LYS A 70 -21.88 35.56 6.62
C LYS A 70 -22.12 34.07 6.38
N GLY A 71 -22.72 33.73 5.25
CA GLY A 71 -22.72 32.36 4.76
C GLY A 71 -21.29 31.90 4.41
N ILE A 72 -21.00 30.65 4.62
CA ILE A 72 -19.76 30.02 4.15
C ILE A 72 -20.05 29.51 2.73
N ASP A 73 -19.23 29.88 1.77
CA ASP A 73 -19.35 29.30 0.42
C ASP A 73 -18.88 27.84 0.42
N ARG A 74 -19.19 27.10 -0.67
CA ARG A 74 -18.87 25.68 -0.76
C ARG A 74 -17.36 25.42 -0.74
N LYS A 75 -16.56 26.32 -1.29
CA LYS A 75 -15.11 26.19 -1.34
C LYS A 75 -14.51 26.33 0.05
N ASP A 76 -14.95 27.36 0.80
CA ASP A 76 -14.52 27.59 2.18
C ASP A 76 -14.94 26.44 3.09
N PHE A 77 -16.15 25.87 2.86
CA PHE A 77 -16.63 24.69 3.58
C PHE A 77 -15.77 23.45 3.29
N ASP A 78 -15.49 23.18 2.01
CA ASP A 78 -14.67 22.01 1.61
C ASP A 78 -13.25 22.14 2.16
N GLU A 79 -12.64 23.35 2.12
CA GLU A 79 -11.30 23.60 2.69
C GLU A 79 -11.28 23.44 4.22
N GLU A 80 -12.31 23.89 4.90
CA GLU A 80 -12.39 23.76 6.36
C GLU A 80 -12.67 22.32 6.79
N MET A 81 -13.47 21.60 6.05
CA MET A 81 -13.70 20.16 6.27
C MET A 81 -12.42 19.35 6.04
N GLU A 82 -11.66 19.65 4.99
CA GLU A 82 -10.36 19.01 4.75
C GLU A 82 -9.41 19.24 5.93
N LYS A 83 -9.26 20.46 6.41
CA LYS A 83 -8.44 20.78 7.59
C LYS A 83 -8.88 20.03 8.83
N ARG A 84 -10.18 19.86 9.06
CA ARG A 84 -10.73 19.18 10.24
C ARG A 84 -10.59 17.68 10.16
N ILE A 85 -10.78 17.10 8.99
CA ILE A 85 -10.50 15.68 8.75
C ILE A 85 -9.00 15.41 9.01
N PHE A 86 -8.11 16.30 8.59
CA PHE A 86 -6.68 16.22 8.89
C PHE A 86 -6.38 16.34 10.38
N LEU A 87 -6.97 17.31 11.08
CA LEU A 87 -6.79 17.50 12.53
C LEU A 87 -7.34 16.32 13.34
N VAL A 88 -8.46 15.73 12.90
CA VAL A 88 -9.02 14.52 13.52
C VAL A 88 -8.14 13.32 13.24
N ALA A 89 -7.68 13.15 12.01
CA ALA A 89 -6.77 12.05 11.66
C ALA A 89 -5.46 12.14 12.45
N ASP A 90 -4.92 13.33 12.66
CA ASP A 90 -3.65 13.55 13.38
C ASP A 90 -3.83 13.38 14.91
N LYS A 91 -4.91 13.92 15.48
CA LYS A 91 -5.20 13.86 16.93
C LYS A 91 -5.71 12.50 17.40
N TYR A 92 -6.38 11.75 16.52
CA TYR A 92 -6.98 10.44 16.81
C TYR A 92 -6.38 9.32 15.96
N SER A 93 -5.21 9.53 15.37
CA SER A 93 -4.47 8.43 14.74
C SER A 93 -4.32 7.32 15.77
N PRO A 94 -4.83 6.11 15.53
CA PRO A 94 -4.73 5.04 16.49
C PRO A 94 -3.23 4.79 16.78
N LYS A 95 -2.89 4.68 18.08
CA LYS A 95 -1.54 4.27 18.44
C LYS A 95 -1.25 2.94 17.74
N ARG A 96 -0.27 2.95 16.86
CA ARG A 96 0.09 1.77 16.08
C ARG A 96 1.06 0.92 16.87
N ILE A 97 0.81 -0.37 16.88
CA ILE A 97 1.74 -1.37 17.41
C ILE A 97 2.84 -1.57 16.38
N SER A 98 4.09 -1.46 16.81
CA SER A 98 5.25 -1.62 15.93
C SER A 98 5.65 -3.08 15.83
N ILE A 99 5.73 -3.61 14.60
CA ILE A 99 6.17 -4.98 14.32
C ILE A 99 7.42 -4.89 13.43
N GLY A 100 8.45 -5.68 13.75
CA GLY A 100 9.68 -5.75 12.99
C GLY A 100 9.91 -7.09 12.33
N VAL A 101 10.40 -7.08 11.08
CA VAL A 101 10.95 -8.28 10.42
C VAL A 101 12.28 -7.90 9.80
N LYS A 102 13.33 -8.67 10.10
CA LYS A 102 14.66 -8.44 9.54
C LYS A 102 15.34 -9.71 9.05
N SER A 103 16.08 -9.58 7.96
CA SER A 103 16.89 -10.66 7.39
C SER A 103 18.36 -10.26 7.16
N PHE A 104 18.72 -9.02 7.49
CA PHE A 104 20.09 -8.53 7.53
C PHE A 104 20.28 -7.50 8.65
N THR A 105 21.52 -7.25 9.06
CA THR A 105 21.83 -6.44 10.23
C THR A 105 21.88 -4.95 9.89
N ARG A 106 22.46 -4.60 8.74
CA ARG A 106 22.73 -3.21 8.38
C ARG A 106 21.44 -2.38 8.32
N GLY A 107 21.36 -1.36 9.16
CA GLY A 107 20.20 -0.46 9.28
C GLY A 107 19.04 -1.02 10.12
N ALA A 108 19.22 -2.20 10.73
CA ALA A 108 18.24 -2.87 11.59
C ALA A 108 18.83 -3.28 12.96
N GLU A 109 19.90 -2.61 13.38
CA GLU A 109 20.68 -2.96 14.57
C GLU A 109 19.84 -2.88 15.86
N ASN A 110 18.89 -1.95 15.92
CA ASN A 110 18.04 -1.73 17.10
C ASN A 110 16.58 -2.15 16.89
N LEU A 111 16.26 -2.85 15.81
CA LEU A 111 14.86 -3.13 15.45
C LEU A 111 14.09 -3.85 16.55
N GLU A 112 14.73 -4.75 17.31
CA GLU A 112 14.11 -5.44 18.45
C GLU A 112 13.77 -4.51 19.62
N LYS A 113 14.44 -3.35 19.73
CA LYS A 113 14.14 -2.34 20.75
C LYS A 113 13.10 -1.33 20.28
N ASP A 114 13.01 -1.13 18.97
CA ASP A 114 12.14 -0.15 18.34
C ASP A 114 10.74 -0.72 18.03
N THR A 115 10.54 -2.02 18.28
CA THR A 115 9.28 -2.73 17.97
C THR A 115 8.81 -3.57 19.15
N GLU A 116 7.48 -3.71 19.30
CA GLU A 116 6.85 -4.56 20.32
C GLU A 116 7.08 -6.06 20.06
N SER A 117 7.22 -6.42 18.77
CA SER A 117 7.52 -7.79 18.34
C SER A 117 8.45 -7.75 17.14
N CYS A 118 9.50 -8.56 17.15
CA CYS A 118 10.47 -8.63 16.06
C CYS A 118 10.80 -10.07 15.67
N LEU A 119 10.71 -10.37 14.37
CA LEU A 119 11.17 -11.62 13.80
C LEU A 119 12.52 -11.41 13.09
N SER A 120 13.53 -12.16 13.51
CA SER A 120 14.86 -12.09 12.92
C SER A 120 15.22 -13.38 12.18
N PHE A 121 15.54 -13.24 10.91
CA PHE A 121 16.05 -14.32 10.05
C PHE A 121 17.56 -14.24 9.82
N ILE A 122 18.28 -13.33 10.49
CA ILE A 122 19.71 -13.09 10.25
C ILE A 122 20.53 -14.37 10.30
N ASN A 123 20.23 -15.26 11.24
CA ASN A 123 20.94 -16.53 11.41
C ASN A 123 20.75 -17.51 10.22
N LYS A 124 19.72 -17.31 9.42
CA LYS A 124 19.40 -18.15 8.25
C LYS A 124 20.09 -17.68 6.97
N PHE A 125 20.73 -16.51 7.03
CA PHE A 125 21.44 -15.92 5.90
C PHE A 125 22.94 -15.82 6.16
N ASP A 126 23.72 -15.90 5.09
CA ASP A 126 25.10 -15.48 5.02
C ASP A 126 25.17 -14.26 4.08
N GLY A 127 25.32 -13.07 4.66
CA GLY A 127 25.09 -11.83 3.92
C GLY A 127 23.65 -11.75 3.41
N ARG A 128 23.48 -11.74 2.10
CA ARG A 128 22.16 -11.74 1.45
C ARG A 128 21.76 -13.12 0.86
N ASN A 129 22.58 -14.12 1.00
CA ASN A 129 22.30 -15.45 0.49
C ASN A 129 21.73 -16.35 1.58
N ILE A 130 20.65 -17.07 1.30
CA ILE A 130 20.14 -18.08 2.22
C ILE A 130 21.16 -19.21 2.35
N LYS A 131 21.43 -19.66 3.58
CA LYS A 131 22.33 -20.79 3.82
C LYS A 131 21.70 -22.08 3.33
N GLY A 132 22.54 -22.99 2.81
CA GLY A 132 22.10 -24.21 2.12
C GLY A 132 21.25 -25.17 2.96
N GLU A 133 21.30 -25.09 4.28
CA GLU A 133 20.47 -25.86 5.20
C GLU A 133 19.04 -25.33 5.36
N TYR A 134 18.73 -24.14 4.82
CA TYR A 134 17.41 -23.51 4.96
C TYR A 134 16.70 -23.37 3.61
N ASP A 135 15.37 -23.42 3.66
CA ASP A 135 14.47 -23.31 2.51
C ASP A 135 13.59 -22.06 2.63
N TRP A 136 13.42 -21.32 1.51
CA TRP A 136 12.65 -20.10 1.49
C TRP A 136 11.17 -20.28 1.89
N ASN A 137 10.56 -21.39 1.49
CA ASN A 137 9.14 -21.62 1.80
C ASN A 137 8.96 -22.27 3.18
N LYS A 138 9.81 -23.26 3.53
CA LYS A 138 9.67 -24.00 4.78
C LYS A 138 10.15 -23.22 5.99
N ASP A 139 11.29 -22.54 5.83
CA ASP A 139 12.00 -21.91 6.95
C ASP A 139 11.79 -20.40 7.03
N ILE A 140 11.54 -19.72 5.90
CA ILE A 140 11.32 -18.28 5.88
C ILE A 140 9.82 -17.98 5.84
N TYR A 141 9.10 -18.43 4.79
CA TYR A 141 7.69 -18.06 4.62
C TYR A 141 6.80 -18.58 5.76
N ARG A 142 6.94 -19.84 6.17
CA ARG A 142 6.14 -20.40 7.28
C ARG A 142 6.34 -19.67 8.59
N ASN A 143 7.61 -19.39 8.96
CA ASN A 143 7.89 -18.68 10.20
C ASN A 143 7.41 -17.23 10.15
N LEU A 144 7.46 -16.59 8.96
CA LEU A 144 6.90 -15.26 8.75
C LEU A 144 5.37 -15.28 8.95
N GLU A 145 4.70 -16.25 8.34
CA GLU A 145 3.24 -16.43 8.43
C GLU A 145 2.80 -16.65 9.87
N GLU A 146 3.42 -17.58 10.58
CA GLU A 146 3.14 -17.85 11.99
C GLU A 146 3.36 -16.60 12.85
N PHE A 147 4.47 -15.91 12.67
CA PHE A 147 4.78 -14.69 13.41
C PHE A 147 3.75 -13.59 13.16
N LEU A 148 3.41 -13.30 11.92
CA LEU A 148 2.47 -12.24 11.58
C LEU A 148 1.06 -12.56 12.09
N LEU A 149 0.56 -13.76 11.88
CA LEU A 149 -0.78 -14.16 12.33
C LEU A 149 -0.89 -14.20 13.86
N THR A 150 0.20 -14.50 14.58
CA THR A 150 0.22 -14.50 16.05
C THR A 150 0.27 -13.08 16.62
N ASN A 151 0.98 -12.16 15.97
CA ASN A 151 1.23 -10.81 16.51
C ASN A 151 0.31 -9.73 15.92
N THR A 152 -0.65 -10.09 15.05
CA THR A 152 -1.61 -9.13 14.50
C THR A 152 -3.06 -9.58 14.70
N SER A 153 -3.94 -8.60 14.77
CA SER A 153 -5.39 -8.81 14.81
C SER A 153 -6.12 -7.61 14.21
N ASN A 154 -7.41 -7.79 13.92
CA ASN A 154 -8.26 -6.68 13.41
C ASN A 154 -8.68 -5.68 14.50
N LYS A 155 -8.25 -5.86 15.75
CA LYS A 155 -8.59 -4.97 16.88
C LYS A 155 -7.67 -3.77 17.00
N TYR A 156 -6.47 -3.83 16.42
CA TYR A 156 -5.44 -2.82 16.57
C TYR A 156 -4.94 -2.32 15.22
N ALA A 157 -4.31 -1.18 15.23
CA ALA A 157 -3.56 -0.68 14.07
C ALA A 157 -2.08 -0.99 14.24
N TYR A 158 -1.39 -1.30 13.14
CA TYR A 158 0.01 -1.69 13.12
C TYR A 158 0.83 -0.85 12.18
N GLN A 159 2.11 -0.71 12.50
CA GLN A 159 3.14 -0.28 11.58
C GLN A 159 4.21 -1.38 11.49
N ILE A 160 4.62 -1.71 10.28
CA ILE A 160 5.55 -2.82 10.05
C ILE A 160 6.88 -2.31 9.47
N PHE A 161 7.97 -2.65 10.14
CA PHE A 161 9.33 -2.42 9.70
C PHE A 161 9.83 -3.64 8.93
N LEU A 162 10.29 -3.44 7.71
CA LEU A 162 10.69 -4.52 6.80
C LEU A 162 12.15 -4.32 6.36
N ASP A 163 13.09 -4.56 7.28
CA ASP A 163 14.53 -4.58 6.99
C ASP A 163 14.95 -5.95 6.43
N THR A 164 14.36 -6.33 5.33
CA THR A 164 14.36 -7.69 4.80
C THR A 164 14.68 -7.73 3.31
N HIS A 165 14.84 -8.95 2.78
CA HIS A 165 14.77 -9.22 1.36
C HIS A 165 13.40 -8.82 0.78
N ALA A 166 13.38 -8.43 -0.48
CA ALA A 166 12.16 -7.99 -1.17
C ALA A 166 11.06 -9.06 -1.20
N SER A 167 11.44 -10.32 -1.32
CA SER A 167 10.54 -11.47 -1.27
C SER A 167 9.84 -11.63 0.08
N ILE A 168 10.54 -11.34 1.18
CA ILE A 168 9.97 -11.40 2.53
C ILE A 168 8.98 -10.24 2.73
N ALA A 169 9.30 -9.05 2.25
CA ALA A 169 8.41 -7.90 2.29
C ALA A 169 7.12 -8.15 1.48
N PHE A 170 7.25 -8.73 0.29
CA PHE A 170 6.12 -9.15 -0.53
C PHE A 170 5.27 -10.23 0.18
N ALA A 171 5.90 -11.24 0.75
CA ALA A 171 5.22 -12.31 1.47
C ALA A 171 4.47 -11.78 2.71
N ALA A 172 5.05 -10.83 3.45
CA ALA A 172 4.39 -10.16 4.55
C ALA A 172 3.10 -9.43 4.10
N GLY A 173 3.17 -8.73 2.96
CA GLY A 173 2.00 -8.10 2.36
C GLY A 173 0.94 -9.11 1.93
N ARG A 174 1.33 -10.25 1.38
CA ARG A 174 0.40 -11.32 0.98
C ARG A 174 -0.30 -11.98 2.16
N ILE A 175 0.40 -12.16 3.28
CA ILE A 175 -0.17 -12.71 4.53
C ILE A 175 -1.15 -11.72 5.15
N LEU A 176 -0.79 -10.43 5.14
CA LEU A 176 -1.59 -9.32 5.67
C LEU A 176 -2.35 -8.61 4.53
N ASP A 177 -3.01 -9.39 3.69
CA ASP A 177 -3.74 -8.86 2.54
C ASP A 177 -4.93 -7.96 2.95
N SER A 178 -5.49 -7.24 1.99
CA SER A 178 -6.60 -6.33 2.23
C SER A 178 -7.86 -7.01 2.76
N LYS A 179 -8.00 -8.33 2.58
CA LYS A 179 -9.15 -9.11 3.05
C LYS A 179 -8.97 -9.61 4.49
N SER A 180 -7.75 -9.57 5.02
CA SER A 180 -7.46 -9.95 6.41
C SER A 180 -8.17 -9.06 7.43
N GLY A 181 -8.59 -7.85 7.03
CA GLY A 181 -9.17 -6.84 7.91
C GLY A 181 -8.19 -6.23 8.91
N ILE A 182 -6.88 -6.51 8.75
CA ILE A 182 -5.83 -6.00 9.63
C ILE A 182 -5.37 -4.64 9.13
N ASN A 183 -5.47 -3.62 9.98
CA ASN A 183 -4.99 -2.27 9.68
C ASN A 183 -3.46 -2.20 9.89
N VAL A 184 -2.69 -2.36 8.82
CA VAL A 184 -1.23 -2.35 8.85
C VAL A 184 -0.65 -1.57 7.69
N PHE A 185 0.34 -0.71 7.98
CA PHE A 185 1.08 0.03 6.97
C PHE A 185 2.58 -0.13 7.16
N PRO A 186 3.34 -0.21 6.06
CA PRO A 186 4.78 -0.35 6.14
C PRO A 186 5.47 0.97 6.47
N ILE A 187 6.58 0.85 7.19
CA ILE A 187 7.52 1.93 7.40
C ILE A 187 8.55 1.93 6.27
N GLN A 188 8.70 3.08 5.60
CA GLN A 188 9.76 3.28 4.62
C GLN A 188 10.91 4.08 5.25
N LYS A 189 12.13 3.55 5.15
CA LYS A 189 13.36 4.26 5.50
C LYS A 189 13.86 5.03 4.28
N SER A 190 14.12 6.32 4.45
CA SER A 190 14.66 7.20 3.43
C SER A 190 15.95 7.85 3.96
N SER A 191 16.94 8.02 3.09
CA SER A 191 18.18 8.71 3.43
C SER A 191 17.98 10.21 3.69
N THR A 192 16.92 10.79 3.14
CA THR A 192 16.61 12.24 3.25
C THR A 192 15.56 12.54 4.32
N ASN A 193 14.52 11.69 4.43
CA ASN A 193 13.35 11.96 5.27
C ASN A 193 13.30 11.08 6.53
N GLY A 194 14.35 10.28 6.78
CA GLY A 194 14.39 9.36 7.91
C GLY A 194 13.38 8.21 7.76
N THR A 195 12.66 7.92 8.84
CA THR A 195 11.69 6.81 8.91
C THR A 195 10.27 7.38 8.76
N VAL A 196 9.55 6.97 7.72
CA VAL A 196 8.22 7.50 7.37
C VAL A 196 7.21 6.36 7.28
N LEU A 197 6.06 6.52 7.93
CA LEU A 197 4.91 5.63 7.76
C LEU A 197 4.30 5.86 6.37
N TRP A 198 4.22 4.81 5.58
CA TRP A 198 3.54 4.84 4.29
C TRP A 198 2.07 4.42 4.46
N ASP A 199 1.28 5.30 5.08
CA ASP A 199 -0.17 5.14 5.15
C ASP A 199 -0.86 5.58 3.84
N VAL A 200 -2.07 5.10 3.63
CA VAL A 200 -2.90 5.47 2.48
C VAL A 200 -3.81 6.63 2.87
N LYS A 201 -3.60 7.81 2.28
CA LYS A 201 -4.39 9.01 2.56
C LYS A 201 -5.54 9.14 1.55
N LEU A 202 -6.76 9.19 2.05
CA LEU A 202 -7.98 9.31 1.24
C LEU A 202 -8.10 10.64 0.47
N SER A 203 -7.47 11.71 0.96
CA SER A 203 -7.62 13.07 0.44
C SER A 203 -6.48 13.54 -0.46
N SER A 204 -5.60 12.65 -0.89
CA SER A 204 -4.48 13.03 -1.74
C SER A 204 -4.95 13.38 -3.15
N LYS A 205 -5.17 14.67 -3.41
CA LYS A 205 -5.41 15.23 -4.77
C LYS A 205 -4.12 15.38 -5.59
N ARG A 206 -3.02 14.71 -5.21
CA ARG A 206 -1.75 14.78 -5.93
C ARG A 206 -1.85 14.01 -7.24
N ASN A 207 -1.35 14.61 -8.30
CA ASN A 207 -1.09 13.89 -9.54
C ASN A 207 0.20 13.11 -9.36
N TYR A 208 0.08 11.85 -8.98
CA TYR A 208 1.23 10.96 -8.89
C TYR A 208 1.70 10.51 -10.27
N THR A 209 3.00 10.31 -10.39
CA THR A 209 3.60 9.62 -11.53
C THR A 209 3.00 8.22 -11.68
N ASN A 210 2.70 7.83 -12.90
CA ASN A 210 2.14 6.51 -13.21
C ASN A 210 3.25 5.56 -13.70
N TRP A 211 2.88 4.31 -14.00
CA TRP A 211 3.74 3.37 -14.70
C TRP A 211 3.73 3.59 -16.21
N ASP A 212 4.90 3.48 -16.82
CA ASP A 212 5.05 3.05 -18.20
C ASP A 212 5.14 1.51 -18.19
N ILE A 213 4.09 0.86 -18.70
CA ILE A 213 3.97 -0.59 -18.69
C ILE A 213 3.97 -1.11 -20.12
N SER A 214 4.98 -1.91 -20.47
CA SER A 214 5.02 -2.67 -21.72
C SER A 214 4.74 -4.15 -21.49
N HIS A 215 4.10 -4.77 -22.48
CA HIS A 215 3.89 -6.21 -22.59
C HIS A 215 4.64 -6.70 -23.82
N GLU A 216 5.75 -7.36 -23.62
CA GLU A 216 6.66 -7.78 -24.69
C GLU A 216 6.61 -9.29 -24.86
N LYS A 217 6.26 -9.75 -26.07
CA LYS A 217 6.39 -11.16 -26.42
C LYS A 217 7.89 -11.54 -26.43
N PHE A 218 8.22 -12.58 -25.67
CA PHE A 218 9.60 -13.07 -25.54
C PHE A 218 9.81 -14.41 -26.24
N ASN A 219 8.89 -15.36 -26.05
CA ASN A 219 8.89 -16.64 -26.73
C ASN A 219 7.44 -17.12 -26.93
N GLU A 220 7.00 -17.23 -28.19
CA GLU A 220 5.61 -17.59 -28.52
C GLU A 220 5.20 -19.02 -28.13
N ASN A 221 6.17 -19.91 -27.88
CA ASN A 221 5.92 -21.29 -27.50
C ASN A 221 5.89 -21.49 -25.98
N GLN A 222 6.01 -20.43 -25.18
CA GLN A 222 6.03 -20.46 -23.72
C GLN A 222 4.88 -19.63 -23.14
N TYR A 223 4.47 -19.96 -21.91
CA TYR A 223 3.31 -19.33 -21.27
C TYR A 223 3.61 -18.65 -19.94
N ASP A 224 4.75 -18.91 -19.32
CA ASP A 224 5.16 -18.21 -18.11
C ASP A 224 5.39 -16.72 -18.42
N SER A 225 5.14 -15.87 -17.46
CA SER A 225 5.35 -14.44 -17.60
C SER A 225 6.42 -13.95 -16.63
N ALA A 226 7.25 -13.01 -17.07
CA ALA A 226 8.16 -12.30 -16.18
C ALA A 226 7.62 -10.91 -15.90
N LEU A 227 7.44 -10.57 -14.62
CA LEU A 227 7.16 -9.22 -14.15
C LEU A 227 8.47 -8.57 -13.74
N VAL A 228 8.82 -7.46 -14.39
CA VAL A 228 10.04 -6.68 -14.13
C VAL A 228 9.66 -5.32 -13.57
N LEU A 229 10.03 -5.05 -12.32
CA LEU A 229 9.70 -3.83 -11.59
C LEU A 229 10.94 -2.96 -11.44
N ASN A 230 11.06 -1.93 -12.29
CA ASN A 230 12.18 -0.99 -12.32
C ASN A 230 11.86 0.26 -11.48
N VAL A 231 11.78 0.15 -10.17
CA VAL A 231 11.43 1.30 -9.31
C VAL A 231 12.66 2.11 -8.92
N THR A 232 13.64 1.48 -8.27
CA THR A 232 14.86 2.16 -7.79
C THR A 232 16.00 2.10 -8.78
N ARG A 233 15.99 1.12 -9.66
CA ARG A 233 16.99 0.88 -10.70
C ARG A 233 16.33 0.15 -11.88
N ASN A 234 16.79 0.43 -13.09
CA ASN A 234 16.42 -0.37 -14.26
C ASN A 234 17.16 -1.71 -14.24
N ILE A 235 16.40 -2.80 -14.17
CA ILE A 235 16.92 -4.18 -14.12
C ILE A 235 16.54 -5.01 -15.35
N TYR A 236 15.88 -4.41 -16.33
CA TYR A 236 15.35 -5.12 -17.49
C TYR A 236 16.40 -5.97 -18.20
N ASN A 237 17.55 -5.40 -18.53
CA ASN A 237 18.61 -6.11 -19.24
C ASN A 237 19.20 -7.27 -18.40
N ASP A 238 19.36 -7.06 -17.09
CA ASP A 238 19.86 -8.10 -16.17
C ASP A 238 18.88 -9.28 -16.12
N VAL A 239 17.57 -9.00 -16.09
CA VAL A 239 16.51 -10.02 -16.08
C VAL A 239 16.46 -10.77 -17.41
N VAL A 240 16.51 -10.06 -18.55
CA VAL A 240 16.53 -10.70 -19.87
C VAL A 240 17.74 -11.63 -20.04
N LYS A 241 18.90 -11.19 -19.56
CA LYS A 241 20.11 -12.00 -19.56
C LYS A 241 19.92 -13.25 -18.70
N PHE A 242 19.44 -13.09 -17.47
CA PHE A 242 19.18 -14.20 -16.55
C PHE A 242 18.18 -15.21 -17.11
N ILE A 243 17.07 -14.77 -17.73
CA ILE A 243 16.08 -15.64 -18.37
C ILE A 243 16.74 -16.51 -19.44
N LYS A 244 17.59 -15.92 -20.30
CA LYS A 244 18.29 -16.63 -21.36
C LYS A 244 19.32 -17.63 -20.84
N GLU A 245 20.16 -17.22 -19.90
CA GLU A 245 21.22 -18.04 -19.32
C GLU A 245 20.69 -19.24 -18.54
N ASN A 246 19.52 -19.09 -17.90
CA ASN A 246 18.89 -20.15 -17.10
C ASN A 246 17.76 -20.88 -17.84
N ASN A 247 17.55 -20.62 -19.13
CA ASN A 247 16.52 -21.24 -19.97
C ASN A 247 15.12 -21.21 -19.31
N LEU A 248 14.74 -20.09 -18.69
CA LEU A 248 13.40 -19.97 -18.12
C LEU A 248 12.34 -19.94 -19.22
N SER A 249 11.22 -20.65 -19.00
CA SER A 249 10.12 -20.83 -19.96
C SER A 249 9.23 -19.60 -20.11
N ILE A 250 9.83 -18.40 -20.28
CA ILE A 250 9.12 -17.13 -20.35
C ILE A 250 8.55 -16.88 -21.75
N GLY A 251 7.24 -16.70 -21.85
CA GLY A 251 6.54 -16.31 -23.09
C GLY A 251 6.35 -14.81 -23.23
N CYS A 252 6.14 -14.09 -22.10
CA CYS A 252 5.89 -12.66 -22.09
C CYS A 252 6.65 -11.96 -20.96
N ILE A 253 7.16 -10.76 -21.21
CA ILE A 253 7.73 -9.89 -20.19
C ILE A 253 6.77 -8.70 -19.98
N ILE A 254 6.33 -8.50 -18.75
CA ILE A 254 5.59 -7.32 -18.29
C ILE A 254 6.61 -6.40 -17.63
N ASN A 255 7.00 -5.35 -18.33
CA ASN A 255 8.03 -4.42 -17.88
C ASN A 255 7.37 -3.14 -17.35
N CYS A 256 7.63 -2.80 -16.09
CA CYS A 256 7.05 -1.66 -15.40
C CYS A 256 8.17 -0.69 -14.98
N THR A 257 8.12 0.54 -15.48
CA THR A 257 9.05 1.61 -15.11
C THR A 257 8.23 2.86 -14.75
N PRO A 258 8.54 3.61 -13.67
CA PRO A 258 7.86 4.87 -13.40
C PRO A 258 8.01 5.83 -14.59
N SER A 259 6.87 6.36 -15.10
CA SER A 259 6.89 7.37 -16.15
C SER A 259 7.58 8.64 -15.65
N ASP A 260 7.87 9.60 -16.50
CA ASP A 260 8.40 10.92 -16.19
C ASP A 260 9.77 10.95 -15.45
N VAL A 261 9.90 10.26 -14.31
CA VAL A 261 11.12 10.29 -13.47
C VAL A 261 12.06 9.09 -13.69
N GLY A 262 11.55 8.03 -14.35
CA GLY A 262 12.29 6.79 -14.53
C GLY A 262 12.56 6.04 -13.22
N ALA A 263 13.50 5.10 -13.24
CA ALA A 263 13.86 4.30 -12.09
C ALA A 263 14.83 5.04 -11.16
N THR A 264 14.35 5.54 -10.02
CA THR A 264 15.16 6.25 -9.01
C THR A 264 14.69 5.92 -7.60
N ASN A 265 15.50 6.23 -6.59
CA ASN A 265 15.12 6.05 -5.18
C ASN A 265 13.95 6.95 -4.73
N PHE A 266 13.52 7.90 -5.57
CA PHE A 266 12.45 8.86 -5.30
C PHE A 266 11.23 8.64 -6.20
N SER A 267 11.18 7.55 -6.96
CA SER A 267 10.10 7.27 -7.92
C SER A 267 8.76 6.99 -7.26
N ILE A 268 8.74 6.64 -5.98
CA ILE A 268 7.52 6.48 -5.19
C ILE A 268 7.57 7.47 -4.02
N GLU A 269 6.55 8.32 -3.90
CA GLU A 269 6.53 9.44 -2.98
C GLU A 269 6.02 9.06 -1.58
N ASP A 270 4.95 8.26 -1.51
CA ASP A 270 4.27 7.87 -0.26
C ASP A 270 3.46 6.57 -0.42
N GLY A 271 2.74 6.18 0.65
CA GLY A 271 1.93 4.97 0.67
C GLY A 271 0.74 5.00 -0.28
N THR A 272 0.13 6.16 -0.51
CA THR A 272 -0.99 6.33 -1.46
C THR A 272 -0.50 6.09 -2.89
N HIS A 273 0.63 6.69 -3.25
CA HIS A 273 1.29 6.46 -4.54
C HIS A 273 1.69 4.99 -4.72
N ALA A 274 2.32 4.38 -3.70
CA ALA A 274 2.71 2.98 -3.72
C ALA A 274 1.51 2.04 -3.97
N THR A 275 0.39 2.31 -3.29
CA THR A 275 -0.85 1.53 -3.46
C THR A 275 -1.43 1.69 -4.86
N ALA A 276 -1.47 2.91 -5.41
CA ALA A 276 -1.94 3.16 -6.77
C ALA A 276 -1.09 2.42 -7.81
N LEU A 277 0.23 2.45 -7.66
CA LEU A 277 1.17 1.73 -8.51
C LEU A 277 1.02 0.21 -8.38
N ALA A 278 0.83 -0.33 -7.16
CA ALA A 278 0.59 -1.76 -6.94
C ALA A 278 -0.72 -2.23 -7.60
N ASN A 279 -1.79 -1.43 -7.55
CA ASN A 279 -3.05 -1.69 -8.23
C ASN A 279 -2.88 -1.68 -9.76
N SER A 280 -2.08 -0.77 -10.29
CA SER A 280 -1.78 -0.72 -11.74
C SER A 280 -1.03 -1.97 -12.21
N VAL A 281 -0.07 -2.46 -11.41
CA VAL A 281 0.62 -3.75 -11.67
C VAL A 281 -0.35 -4.91 -11.62
N TYR A 282 -1.25 -4.97 -10.63
CA TYR A 282 -2.29 -5.99 -10.54
C TYR A 282 -3.15 -6.03 -11.83
N ASN A 283 -3.57 -4.86 -12.30
CA ASN A 283 -4.36 -4.74 -13.53
C ASN A 283 -3.56 -5.19 -14.77
N ALA A 284 -2.28 -4.85 -14.85
CA ALA A 284 -1.41 -5.30 -15.94
C ALA A 284 -1.25 -6.83 -15.97
N ILE A 285 -1.02 -7.44 -14.82
CA ILE A 285 -0.94 -8.91 -14.67
C ILE A 285 -2.28 -9.55 -15.08
N GLY A 286 -3.41 -8.92 -14.74
CA GLY A 286 -4.76 -9.38 -15.10
C GLY A 286 -5.05 -9.37 -16.60
N ARG A 287 -4.28 -8.63 -17.42
CA ARG A 287 -4.42 -8.62 -18.89
C ARG A 287 -3.81 -9.83 -19.58
N ARG A 288 -3.09 -10.68 -18.87
CA ARG A 288 -2.58 -11.95 -19.39
C ARG A 288 -3.73 -12.82 -19.91
N SER A 289 -3.49 -13.58 -20.96
CA SER A 289 -4.44 -14.58 -21.47
C SER A 289 -4.79 -15.63 -20.41
N THR A 290 -5.87 -16.39 -20.65
CA THR A 290 -6.26 -17.47 -19.71
C THR A 290 -5.19 -18.52 -19.50
N VAL A 291 -4.39 -18.82 -20.52
CA VAL A 291 -3.29 -19.77 -20.44
C VAL A 291 -2.15 -19.21 -19.61
N GLU A 292 -1.73 -17.99 -19.89
CA GLU A 292 -0.67 -17.29 -19.14
C GLU A 292 -1.04 -17.05 -17.65
N ARG A 293 -2.32 -16.85 -17.35
CA ARG A 293 -2.78 -16.72 -15.94
C ARG A 293 -2.70 -18.04 -15.15
N ARG A 294 -2.74 -19.18 -15.84
CA ARG A 294 -2.55 -20.51 -15.23
C ARG A 294 -1.09 -20.91 -15.13
N ALA A 295 -0.25 -20.29 -15.92
CA ALA A 295 1.20 -20.47 -15.94
C ALA A 295 1.85 -19.66 -14.80
N THR A 296 3.15 -19.81 -14.64
CA THR A 296 3.90 -19.17 -13.55
C THR A 296 4.22 -17.71 -13.86
N LEU A 297 4.05 -16.85 -12.87
CA LEU A 297 4.53 -15.46 -12.88
C LEU A 297 5.87 -15.37 -12.14
N HIS A 298 6.92 -15.02 -12.84
CA HIS A 298 8.26 -14.82 -12.30
C HIS A 298 8.44 -13.33 -11.96
N ILE A 299 8.71 -12.99 -10.71
CA ILE A 299 8.74 -11.60 -10.21
C ILE A 299 10.17 -11.19 -9.91
N PHE A 300 10.66 -10.18 -10.63
CA PHE A 300 11.95 -9.53 -10.46
C PHE A 300 11.72 -8.08 -10.08
N ALA A 301 12.33 -7.61 -8.99
CA ALA A 301 12.08 -6.26 -8.50
C ALA A 301 13.35 -5.55 -8.02
N ALA A 302 13.50 -4.30 -8.43
CA ALA A 302 14.34 -3.32 -7.78
C ALA A 302 13.43 -2.23 -7.21
N ALA A 303 12.91 -2.43 -5.99
CA ALA A 303 11.87 -1.61 -5.40
C ALA A 303 12.05 -1.47 -3.88
N PRO A 304 11.51 -0.41 -3.26
CA PRO A 304 11.45 -0.29 -1.81
C PRO A 304 10.61 -1.41 -1.18
N ASN A 305 11.01 -1.90 0.00
CA ASN A 305 10.27 -2.97 0.69
C ASN A 305 8.85 -2.57 1.06
N ALA A 306 8.59 -1.29 1.35
CA ALA A 306 7.24 -0.80 1.56
C ALA A 306 6.35 -0.95 0.32
N PHE A 307 6.89 -0.71 -0.89
CA PHE A 307 6.16 -0.97 -2.13
C PHE A 307 5.93 -2.48 -2.36
N MET A 308 6.94 -3.31 -2.09
CA MET A 308 6.80 -4.77 -2.20
C MET A 308 5.73 -5.31 -1.25
N PHE A 309 5.57 -4.71 -0.08
CA PHE A 309 4.49 -5.03 0.85
C PHE A 309 3.11 -4.72 0.24
N PHE A 310 2.89 -3.52 -0.31
CA PHE A 310 1.62 -3.18 -0.98
C PHE A 310 1.34 -4.06 -2.20
N LEU A 311 2.36 -4.39 -2.97
CA LEU A 311 2.22 -5.33 -4.08
C LEU A 311 1.81 -6.73 -3.59
N GLY A 312 2.40 -7.18 -2.48
CA GLY A 312 2.06 -8.43 -1.81
C GLY A 312 0.59 -8.48 -1.37
N GLN A 313 0.06 -7.38 -0.82
CA GLN A 313 -1.35 -7.29 -0.43
C GLN A 313 -2.33 -7.54 -1.58
N ASN A 314 -1.93 -7.23 -2.81
CA ASN A 314 -2.73 -7.47 -4.01
C ASN A 314 -2.45 -8.83 -4.67
N SER A 315 -1.46 -9.60 -4.19
CA SER A 315 -0.90 -10.74 -4.91
C SER A 315 -1.74 -12.02 -4.87
N VAL A 316 -2.77 -12.10 -4.05
CA VAL A 316 -3.66 -13.28 -4.00
C VAL A 316 -4.27 -13.59 -5.37
N GLY A 317 -4.52 -12.58 -6.20
CA GLY A 317 -5.02 -12.72 -7.57
C GLY A 317 -3.96 -13.01 -8.64
N PHE A 318 -2.67 -13.10 -8.32
CA PHE A 318 -1.60 -13.31 -9.32
C PHE A 318 -1.53 -14.75 -9.84
N GLY A 319 -2.11 -15.71 -9.12
CA GLY A 319 -1.96 -17.13 -9.38
C GLY A 319 -0.59 -17.65 -8.89
N LYS A 320 -0.06 -18.66 -9.58
CA LYS A 320 1.27 -19.19 -9.27
C LYS A 320 2.33 -18.13 -9.50
N CYS A 321 3.19 -17.87 -8.51
CA CYS A 321 4.28 -16.93 -8.70
C CYS A 321 5.55 -17.35 -7.94
N ILE A 322 6.68 -16.93 -8.47
CA ILE A 322 8.02 -17.16 -7.95
C ILE A 322 8.72 -15.80 -7.86
N LEU A 323 9.26 -15.48 -6.71
CA LEU A 323 10.05 -14.26 -6.52
C LEU A 323 11.54 -14.59 -6.68
N TYR A 324 12.27 -13.56 -7.08
CA TYR A 324 13.72 -13.66 -7.29
C TYR A 324 14.42 -12.57 -6.49
N GLU A 325 15.53 -12.95 -5.83
CA GLU A 325 16.43 -12.01 -5.17
C GLU A 325 17.67 -11.76 -6.02
N TYR A 326 18.10 -10.51 -6.07
CA TYR A 326 19.32 -10.13 -6.76
C TYR A 326 20.55 -10.46 -5.93
N ASP A 327 21.56 -11.11 -6.52
CA ASP A 327 22.84 -11.42 -5.88
C ASP A 327 23.76 -10.20 -5.88
N PHE A 328 23.61 -9.33 -4.88
CA PHE A 328 24.46 -8.14 -4.71
C PHE A 328 25.94 -8.46 -4.43
N GLU A 329 26.21 -9.66 -3.91
CA GLU A 329 27.54 -10.07 -3.50
C GLU A 329 28.28 -10.83 -4.60
N GLN A 330 27.59 -11.11 -5.71
CA GLN A 330 28.11 -11.86 -6.87
C GLN A 330 28.78 -13.20 -6.48
N ARG A 331 28.28 -13.83 -5.41
CA ARG A 331 28.80 -15.09 -4.90
C ARG A 331 28.43 -16.27 -5.79
N ASN A 332 27.30 -16.15 -6.49
CA ASN A 332 26.83 -17.16 -7.42
C ASN A 332 27.15 -16.73 -8.85
N SER A 333 27.28 -17.70 -9.74
CA SER A 333 27.42 -17.45 -11.18
C SER A 333 26.17 -16.78 -11.80
N CYS A 334 25.07 -16.72 -11.05
CA CYS A 334 23.78 -16.19 -11.48
C CYS A 334 23.52 -14.81 -10.86
N THR A 335 22.98 -13.89 -11.67
CA THR A 335 22.61 -12.52 -11.23
C THR A 335 21.42 -12.54 -10.26
N TYR A 336 20.56 -13.56 -10.33
CA TYR A 336 19.39 -13.77 -9.47
C TYR A 336 19.35 -15.18 -8.91
N SER A 337 18.72 -15.32 -7.74
CA SER A 337 18.37 -16.62 -7.17
C SER A 337 16.87 -16.70 -6.89
N GLN A 338 16.28 -17.86 -7.09
CA GLN A 338 14.89 -18.12 -6.74
C GLN A 338 14.73 -18.04 -5.22
N SER A 339 13.65 -17.41 -4.78
CA SER A 339 13.30 -17.26 -3.38
C SER A 339 11.90 -17.84 -3.07
N ILE A 340 11.02 -17.07 -2.41
CA ILE A 340 9.69 -17.54 -2.04
C ILE A 340 8.84 -17.81 -3.29
N SER A 341 8.12 -18.93 -3.28
CA SER A 341 7.18 -19.30 -4.33
C SER A 341 5.80 -19.59 -3.78
N PHE A 342 4.78 -19.25 -4.56
CA PHE A 342 3.38 -19.52 -4.25
C PHE A 342 2.78 -20.38 -5.38
N THR A 343 2.28 -21.54 -5.03
CA THR A 343 1.79 -22.56 -5.99
C THR A 343 0.28 -22.52 -6.19
N ASN A 344 -0.44 -21.79 -5.31
CA ASN A 344 -1.90 -21.56 -5.41
C ASN A 344 -2.26 -20.18 -4.88
#